data_e544c45d4635b8e0102423b77dc7f724
#
_entry.id   e544c45d4635b8e0102423b77dc7f724
#
_cell.length_a   1.000
_cell.length_b   1.000
_cell.length_c   1.000
_cell.angle_alpha   90.00
_cell.angle_beta   90.00
_cell.angle_gamma   90.00
#
_symmetry.space_group_name_H-M   'P 1'
#
loop_
_entity.id
_entity.type
_entity.pdbx_description
1 polymer ?
#
loop_
_entity_poly.entity_id
_entity_poly.type
_entity_poly.pdbx_seq_one_letter_code
_entity_poly.pdbx_strand_id
1 'polypeptide(L)'
;MITLNYNLTDMYNSSNNKIVMSFRTVMMALILLTVGNIYAQEFYQEPPLTFRPLLQQLGTELMQGKKGSIVAIDPATGDVLCMVTNSPEGPNDALAISTAYAPGSTIKPAQALTFLSEGLVKTDTKIACYRGFRDGNIMVKCHPHYSPETLTGALAVSCNTWFLKSYLSMISNTHKYGSKENAVTVWRDYLVSMGLGGPLGVDMAGEKGGLVANVNYLARRYKSGWNAKTIMWAGMGQGDITVTPLQLCNLAASIANRGFFFTPHIHKNVDWAPLPSRFLTPRQTKVPSWVYAAVIDGMHLAVTKGTATVLKGTSYPVCGKTGTIENAGRDHSAFMGFAPMNEPKIAIAVYVEHGGFGADAAAPIAGLIMEKYLKGKLSPKSQAMAKRLERINTVGR
;
A
#
# COMPACT_ATOMS: atom_id res chain seq x y z
N MET A 1 40.38 -1.04 3.13
CA MET A 1 41.65 -0.67 3.81
C MET A 1 42.77 -1.43 3.11
N ILE A 2 43.45 -0.81 2.14
CA ILE A 2 44.59 -1.39 1.43
C ILE A 2 45.82 -0.75 2.06
N THR A 3 46.56 -1.54 2.85
CA THR A 3 47.82 -1.14 3.49
C THR A 3 48.91 -1.31 2.44
N LEU A 4 49.40 -0.22 1.88
CA LEU A 4 50.59 -0.18 1.03
C LEU A 4 51.81 0.05 1.93
N ASN A 5 52.52 -1.03 2.28
CA ASN A 5 53.82 -0.95 2.87
C ASN A 5 54.87 -0.75 1.75
N TYR A 6 55.36 0.45 1.61
CA TYR A 6 56.51 0.73 0.77
C TYR A 6 57.77 0.85 1.65
N ASN A 7 58.73 -0.06 1.42
CA ASN A 7 60.04 -0.01 2.06
C ASN A 7 60.92 0.98 1.26
N LEU A 8 61.33 2.07 1.91
CA LEU A 8 62.07 3.21 1.29
C LEU A 8 63.48 2.86 0.83
N THR A 9 63.97 1.62 1.05
CA THR A 9 65.34 1.19 0.74
C THR A 9 65.52 0.58 -0.65
N ASP A 10 64.45 0.24 -1.38
CA ASP A 10 64.56 -0.40 -2.70
C ASP A 10 64.57 0.56 -3.89
N MET A 11 64.69 1.85 -3.65
CA MET A 11 64.68 2.88 -4.71
C MET A 11 66.01 3.21 -5.36
N TYR A 12 67.07 2.43 -5.03
CA TYR A 12 68.39 2.62 -5.62
C TYR A 12 68.88 1.34 -6.31
N ASN A 13 68.40 0.99 -7.41
CA ASN A 13 68.98 0.22 -8.48
C ASN A 13 67.92 -0.50 -9.30
N SER A 14 67.57 0.08 -10.42
CA SER A 14 67.35 -0.68 -11.68
C SER A 14 66.88 0.29 -12.78
N SER A 15 67.72 0.39 -13.77
CA SER A 15 67.43 0.99 -15.05
C SER A 15 66.37 0.16 -15.79
N ASN A 16 65.12 0.49 -15.63
CA ASN A 16 64.04 0.13 -16.56
C ASN A 16 62.83 1.04 -16.28
N ASN A 17 62.37 1.72 -17.28
CA ASN A 17 61.26 2.64 -17.37
C ASN A 17 60.12 2.49 -16.34
N LYS A 18 60.37 2.86 -15.12
CA LYS A 18 59.31 3.05 -14.11
C LYS A 18 59.19 4.55 -13.86
N ILE A 19 58.00 5.08 -14.11
CA ILE A 19 57.67 6.47 -13.77
C ILE A 19 57.78 6.60 -12.25
N VAL A 20 58.89 7.15 -11.76
CA VAL A 20 59.09 7.48 -10.35
C VAL A 20 58.32 8.76 -10.08
N MET A 21 57.10 8.63 -9.61
CA MET A 21 56.35 9.80 -9.12
C MET A 21 57.06 10.34 -7.89
N SER A 22 57.49 11.63 -7.95
CA SER A 22 58.12 12.28 -6.81
C SER A 22 57.15 12.31 -5.61
N PHE A 23 57.71 12.26 -4.39
CA PHE A 23 56.90 12.38 -3.15
C PHE A 23 55.97 13.63 -3.19
N ARG A 24 56.43 14.73 -3.83
CA ARG A 24 55.65 15.92 -4.05
C ARG A 24 54.42 15.67 -4.98
N THR A 25 54.58 14.83 -5.99
CA THR A 25 53.51 14.49 -6.94
C THR A 25 52.48 13.57 -6.26
N VAL A 26 52.92 12.63 -5.46
CA VAL A 26 52.01 11.74 -4.67
C VAL A 26 51.27 12.54 -3.59
N MET A 27 51.96 13.42 -2.86
CA MET A 27 51.35 14.31 -1.88
C MET A 27 50.35 15.26 -2.52
N MET A 28 50.69 15.81 -3.69
CA MET A 28 49.77 16.71 -4.42
C MET A 28 48.54 15.98 -4.95
N ALA A 29 48.68 14.74 -5.42
CA ALA A 29 47.56 13.88 -5.81
C ALA A 29 46.68 13.48 -4.60
N LEU A 30 47.27 13.18 -3.43
CA LEU A 30 46.54 12.90 -2.19
C LEU A 30 45.79 14.16 -1.70
N ILE A 31 46.41 15.33 -1.75
CA ILE A 31 45.78 16.61 -1.39
C ILE A 31 44.62 16.92 -2.37
N LEU A 32 44.80 16.72 -3.66
CA LEU A 32 43.74 16.92 -4.65
C LEU A 32 42.57 15.93 -4.46
N LEU A 33 42.85 14.68 -4.10
CA LEU A 33 41.82 13.69 -3.78
C LEU A 33 41.08 14.01 -2.47
N THR A 34 41.80 14.47 -1.43
CA THR A 34 41.16 14.85 -0.17
C THR A 34 40.36 16.16 -0.30
N VAL A 35 40.93 17.17 -0.98
CA VAL A 35 40.24 18.44 -1.28
C VAL A 35 39.06 18.19 -2.22
N GLY A 36 39.22 17.35 -3.25
CA GLY A 36 38.14 16.96 -4.15
C GLY A 36 36.99 16.23 -3.41
N ASN A 37 37.29 15.35 -2.46
CA ASN A 37 36.30 14.70 -1.61
C ASN A 37 35.62 15.67 -0.64
N ILE A 38 36.35 16.63 -0.07
CA ILE A 38 35.77 17.65 0.84
C ILE A 38 34.85 18.58 0.01
N TYR A 39 35.27 19.04 -1.16
CA TYR A 39 34.40 19.84 -2.03
C TYR A 39 33.20 19.04 -2.57
N ALA A 40 33.36 17.76 -2.86
CA ALA A 40 32.23 16.92 -3.27
C ALA A 40 31.23 16.67 -2.13
N GLN A 41 31.67 16.62 -0.88
CA GLN A 41 30.75 16.52 0.28
C GLN A 41 30.07 17.83 0.62
N GLU A 42 30.70 18.99 0.41
CA GLU A 42 30.09 20.29 0.68
C GLU A 42 29.01 20.70 -0.36
N PHE A 43 28.99 20.08 -1.55
CA PHE A 43 28.03 20.40 -2.62
C PHE A 43 26.92 19.36 -2.84
N TYR A 44 26.97 18.22 -2.13
CA TYR A 44 25.89 17.24 -2.22
C TYR A 44 24.79 17.57 -1.21
N GLN A 45 23.87 18.44 -1.62
CA GLN A 45 22.66 18.71 -0.87
C GLN A 45 21.61 17.66 -1.26
N GLU A 46 21.16 16.86 -0.29
CA GLU A 46 20.04 15.93 -0.53
C GLU A 46 18.76 16.72 -0.85
N PRO A 47 17.97 16.28 -1.84
CA PRO A 47 16.70 16.93 -2.13
C PRO A 47 15.77 16.85 -0.92
N PRO A 48 14.99 17.91 -0.64
CA PRO A 48 14.10 17.94 0.49
C PRO A 48 13.02 16.86 0.35
N LEU A 49 12.61 16.28 1.48
CA LEU A 49 11.59 15.25 1.52
C LEU A 49 10.17 15.84 1.32
N THR A 50 9.29 15.01 0.76
CA THR A 50 7.87 15.34 0.55
C THR A 50 7.05 15.28 1.84
N PHE A 51 7.58 14.63 2.89
CA PHE A 51 6.88 14.46 4.16
C PHE A 51 6.40 15.79 4.75
N ARG A 52 5.19 15.75 5.30
CA ARG A 52 4.60 16.87 6.05
C ARG A 52 4.93 16.71 7.55
N PRO A 53 5.78 17.55 8.15
CA PRO A 53 6.26 17.36 9.53
C PRO A 53 5.14 17.17 10.55
N LEU A 54 4.05 17.94 10.43
CA LEU A 54 2.91 17.83 11.34
C LEU A 54 2.12 16.53 11.19
N LEU A 55 2.16 15.87 10.01
CA LEU A 55 1.56 14.55 9.83
C LEU A 55 2.46 13.45 10.37
N GLN A 56 3.79 13.58 10.16
CA GLN A 56 4.77 12.66 10.74
C GLN A 56 4.67 12.66 12.27
N GLN A 57 4.64 13.85 12.89
CA GLN A 57 4.49 13.98 14.33
C GLN A 57 3.20 13.32 14.84
N LEU A 58 2.05 13.71 14.27
CA LEU A 58 0.75 13.11 14.66
C LEU A 58 0.74 11.61 14.45
N GLY A 59 1.27 11.13 13.32
CA GLY A 59 1.35 9.71 13.00
C GLY A 59 2.20 8.95 14.04
N THR A 60 3.33 9.51 14.44
CA THR A 60 4.21 8.93 15.47
C THR A 60 3.47 8.83 16.82
N GLU A 61 2.78 9.89 17.24
CA GLU A 61 1.97 9.90 18.46
C GLU A 61 0.87 8.82 18.40
N LEU A 62 0.14 8.72 17.27
CA LEU A 62 -0.93 7.75 17.09
C LEU A 62 -0.44 6.30 17.03
N MET A 63 0.80 6.06 16.60
CA MET A 63 1.38 4.71 16.50
C MET A 63 2.10 4.26 17.77
N GLN A 64 2.25 5.12 18.78
CA GLN A 64 2.82 4.70 20.07
C GLN A 64 2.07 3.48 20.64
N GLY A 65 2.83 2.48 21.10
CA GLY A 65 2.30 1.22 21.63
C GLY A 65 1.59 0.33 20.60
N LYS A 66 1.72 0.58 19.30
CA LYS A 66 1.13 -0.22 18.22
C LYS A 66 2.20 -0.67 17.24
N LYS A 67 2.08 -1.90 16.74
CA LYS A 67 2.92 -2.39 15.64
C LYS A 67 2.19 -2.21 14.32
N GLY A 68 2.86 -1.59 13.34
CA GLY A 68 2.28 -1.36 12.03
C GLY A 68 2.77 -0.09 11.36
N SER A 69 1.94 0.46 10.47
CA SER A 69 2.33 1.61 9.64
C SER A 69 1.16 2.48 9.23
N ILE A 70 1.48 3.76 8.97
CA ILE A 70 0.66 4.76 8.29
C ILE A 70 1.41 5.16 7.03
N VAL A 71 0.76 5.13 5.87
CA VAL A 71 1.29 5.68 4.61
C VAL A 71 0.22 6.60 4.02
N ALA A 72 0.59 7.83 3.69
CA ALA A 72 -0.30 8.78 3.02
C ALA A 72 0.40 9.39 1.79
N ILE A 73 -0.32 9.49 0.66
CA ILE A 73 0.17 9.94 -0.63
C ILE A 73 -0.72 11.06 -1.14
N ASP A 74 -0.14 12.08 -1.79
CA ASP A 74 -0.89 12.99 -2.64
C ASP A 74 -1.22 12.29 -3.97
N PRO A 75 -2.50 12.00 -4.27
CA PRO A 75 -2.85 11.28 -5.49
C PRO A 75 -2.45 12.03 -6.78
N ALA A 76 -2.37 13.35 -6.72
CA ALA A 76 -2.10 14.18 -7.90
C ALA A 76 -0.62 14.19 -8.32
N THR A 77 0.31 13.86 -7.41
CA THR A 77 1.75 13.95 -7.67
C THR A 77 2.51 12.65 -7.38
N GLY A 78 2.00 11.82 -6.47
CA GLY A 78 2.73 10.67 -5.93
C GLY A 78 3.61 11.01 -4.72
N ASP A 79 3.64 12.27 -4.28
CA ASP A 79 4.34 12.68 -3.06
C ASP A 79 3.89 11.85 -1.86
N VAL A 80 4.81 11.21 -1.16
CA VAL A 80 4.52 10.57 0.12
C VAL A 80 4.44 11.66 1.19
N LEU A 81 3.23 11.98 1.63
CA LEU A 81 2.95 13.05 2.60
C LEU A 81 3.28 12.64 4.04
N CYS A 82 3.15 11.34 4.33
CA CYS A 82 3.39 10.76 5.64
C CYS A 82 3.75 9.28 5.47
N MET A 83 4.81 8.86 6.14
CA MET A 83 5.16 7.45 6.31
C MET A 83 5.67 7.28 7.74
N VAL A 84 4.86 6.63 8.56
CA VAL A 84 5.19 6.35 9.96
C VAL A 84 5.05 4.87 10.21
N THR A 85 6.05 4.30 10.83
CA THR A 85 6.09 2.90 11.25
C THR A 85 6.41 2.82 12.73
N ASN A 86 5.93 1.79 13.38
CA ASN A 86 6.32 1.48 14.75
C ASN A 86 6.31 -0.03 14.98
N SER A 87 7.23 -0.51 15.81
CA SER A 87 7.33 -1.89 16.28
C SER A 87 7.84 -1.91 17.73
N PRO A 88 7.86 -3.07 18.41
CA PRO A 88 8.49 -3.20 19.73
C PRO A 88 9.94 -2.73 19.76
N GLU A 89 10.66 -2.90 18.66
CA GLU A 89 12.07 -2.53 18.49
C GLU A 89 12.25 -1.07 18.03
N GLY A 90 11.15 -0.33 17.83
CA GLY A 90 11.14 1.05 17.32
C GLY A 90 10.66 1.16 15.86
N PRO A 91 10.85 2.34 15.24
CA PRO A 91 10.50 2.57 13.84
C PRO A 91 11.26 1.61 12.90
N ASN A 92 10.56 1.09 11.89
CA ASN A 92 11.15 0.19 10.88
C ASN A 92 10.41 0.35 9.55
N ASP A 93 11.02 1.06 8.59
CA ASP A 93 10.42 1.37 7.28
C ASP A 93 10.03 0.12 6.50
N ALA A 94 10.67 -1.03 6.76
CA ALA A 94 10.26 -2.30 6.18
C ALA A 94 8.78 -2.64 6.43
N LEU A 95 8.19 -2.19 7.53
CA LEU A 95 6.76 -2.38 7.82
C LEU A 95 5.85 -1.65 6.83
N ALA A 96 6.33 -0.58 6.17
CA ALA A 96 5.57 0.17 5.18
C ALA A 96 5.82 -0.30 3.75
N ILE A 97 7.08 -0.63 3.40
CA ILE A 97 7.51 -0.81 2.01
C ILE A 97 7.90 -2.24 1.63
N SER A 98 8.17 -3.13 2.58
CA SER A 98 8.63 -4.49 2.27
C SER A 98 7.91 -5.60 3.02
N THR A 99 7.29 -5.33 4.17
CA THR A 99 6.47 -6.33 4.87
C THR A 99 5.13 -6.49 4.16
N ALA A 100 4.87 -7.69 3.68
CA ALA A 100 3.65 -7.99 2.94
C ALA A 100 2.61 -8.66 3.85
N TYR A 101 1.46 -8.04 3.96
CA TYR A 101 0.31 -8.49 4.76
C TYR A 101 -0.84 -8.96 3.87
N ALA A 102 -1.67 -9.86 4.38
CA ALA A 102 -2.97 -10.10 3.77
C ALA A 102 -3.78 -8.80 3.80
N PRO A 103 -4.31 -8.33 2.65
CA PRO A 103 -5.08 -7.09 2.61
C PRO A 103 -6.46 -7.22 3.27
N GLY A 104 -6.97 -8.44 3.42
CA GLY A 104 -8.34 -8.66 3.86
C GLY A 104 -9.33 -7.88 3.00
N SER A 105 -10.40 -7.42 3.61
CA SER A 105 -11.47 -6.71 2.89
C SER A 105 -11.06 -5.36 2.25
N THR A 106 -9.86 -4.85 2.50
CA THR A 106 -9.36 -3.64 1.81
C THR A 106 -9.09 -3.86 0.33
N ILE A 107 -8.96 -5.12 -0.13
CA ILE A 107 -8.79 -5.46 -1.55
C ILE A 107 -10.12 -5.39 -2.35
N LYS A 108 -11.26 -5.43 -1.68
CA LYS A 108 -12.56 -5.54 -2.33
C LYS A 108 -12.86 -4.44 -3.36
N PRO A 109 -12.44 -3.18 -3.19
CA PRO A 109 -12.56 -2.19 -4.27
C PRO A 109 -11.83 -2.62 -5.56
N ALA A 110 -10.60 -3.15 -5.48
CA ALA A 110 -9.87 -3.64 -6.65
C ALA A 110 -10.57 -4.86 -7.29
N GLN A 111 -11.11 -5.75 -6.49
CA GLN A 111 -11.92 -6.88 -6.96
C GLN A 111 -13.19 -6.39 -7.69
N ALA A 112 -13.91 -5.44 -7.12
CA ALA A 112 -15.11 -4.85 -7.73
C ALA A 112 -14.80 -4.19 -9.08
N LEU A 113 -13.71 -3.41 -9.15
CA LEU A 113 -13.22 -2.82 -10.39
C LEU A 113 -12.94 -3.90 -11.45
N THR A 114 -12.28 -4.99 -11.08
CA THR A 114 -12.00 -6.11 -11.97
C THR A 114 -13.28 -6.78 -12.48
N PHE A 115 -14.22 -7.10 -11.58
CA PHE A 115 -15.45 -7.80 -11.96
C PHE A 115 -16.36 -6.96 -12.85
N LEU A 116 -16.46 -5.66 -12.60
CA LEU A 116 -17.19 -4.72 -13.46
C LEU A 116 -16.53 -4.57 -14.84
N SER A 117 -15.19 -4.40 -14.87
CA SER A 117 -14.43 -4.27 -16.11
C SER A 117 -14.59 -5.48 -17.01
N GLU A 118 -14.67 -6.67 -16.42
CA GLU A 118 -14.87 -7.91 -17.12
C GLU A 118 -16.35 -8.20 -17.46
N GLY A 119 -17.28 -7.34 -17.04
CA GLY A 119 -18.71 -7.54 -17.26
C GLY A 119 -19.29 -8.78 -16.57
N LEU A 120 -18.62 -9.28 -15.54
CA LEU A 120 -19.11 -10.42 -14.73
C LEU A 120 -20.28 -10.04 -13.84
N VAL A 121 -20.32 -8.79 -13.44
CA VAL A 121 -21.40 -8.17 -12.68
C VAL A 121 -21.69 -6.79 -13.27
N LYS A 122 -22.92 -6.32 -13.06
CA LYS A 122 -23.33 -4.94 -13.29
C LYS A 122 -23.46 -4.22 -11.94
N THR A 123 -23.57 -2.91 -11.96
CA THR A 123 -23.73 -2.09 -10.73
C THR A 123 -24.98 -2.44 -9.93
N ASP A 124 -26.05 -2.88 -10.62
CA ASP A 124 -27.34 -3.30 -10.07
C ASP A 124 -27.43 -4.81 -9.77
N THR A 125 -26.39 -5.59 -10.09
CA THR A 125 -26.36 -7.04 -9.81
C THR A 125 -26.51 -7.29 -8.32
N LYS A 126 -27.61 -7.95 -7.95
CA LYS A 126 -27.93 -8.32 -6.56
C LYS A 126 -27.52 -9.75 -6.27
N ILE A 127 -26.75 -9.94 -5.19
CA ILE A 127 -26.35 -11.26 -4.71
C ILE A 127 -26.87 -11.47 -3.29
N ALA A 128 -27.66 -12.54 -3.10
CA ALA A 128 -28.18 -12.88 -1.80
C ALA A 128 -27.08 -13.44 -0.85
N CYS A 129 -27.11 -12.96 0.38
CA CYS A 129 -26.24 -13.39 1.49
C CYS A 129 -27.09 -13.86 2.67
N TYR A 130 -26.96 -15.11 3.04
CA TYR A 130 -27.64 -15.71 4.20
C TYR A 130 -26.67 -15.79 5.39
N ARG A 131 -26.22 -14.61 5.87
CA ARG A 131 -25.22 -14.45 6.95
C ARG A 131 -23.85 -15.07 6.67
N GLY A 132 -23.55 -15.40 5.43
CA GLY A 132 -22.28 -15.96 5.03
C GLY A 132 -22.33 -16.74 3.72
N PHE A 133 -21.16 -17.13 3.24
CA PHE A 133 -20.96 -18.01 2.10
C PHE A 133 -20.85 -19.44 2.60
N ARG A 134 -21.57 -20.37 1.95
CA ARG A 134 -21.49 -21.81 2.20
C ARG A 134 -21.24 -22.56 0.90
N ASP A 135 -20.29 -23.48 0.93
CA ASP A 135 -20.03 -24.42 -0.18
C ASP A 135 -19.42 -25.71 0.40
N GLY A 136 -20.21 -26.78 0.47
CA GLY A 136 -19.84 -28.00 1.18
C GLY A 136 -19.52 -27.73 2.64
N ASN A 137 -18.32 -28.10 3.08
CA ASN A 137 -17.84 -27.89 4.46
C ASN A 137 -17.25 -26.48 4.69
N ILE A 138 -17.18 -25.67 3.62
CA ILE A 138 -16.64 -24.31 3.73
C ILE A 138 -17.74 -23.37 4.23
N MET A 139 -17.46 -22.64 5.30
CA MET A 139 -18.33 -21.60 5.84
C MET A 139 -17.52 -20.32 6.08
N VAL A 140 -17.86 -19.24 5.39
CA VAL A 140 -17.30 -17.91 5.60
C VAL A 140 -18.40 -16.98 6.09
N LYS A 141 -18.31 -16.53 7.33
CA LYS A 141 -19.32 -15.67 7.96
C LYS A 141 -19.30 -14.27 7.35
N CYS A 142 -20.47 -13.63 7.31
CA CYS A 142 -20.63 -12.19 7.09
C CYS A 142 -21.19 -11.53 8.35
N HIS A 143 -20.85 -10.26 8.57
CA HIS A 143 -21.57 -9.45 9.54
C HIS A 143 -23.06 -9.36 9.14
N PRO A 144 -23.99 -9.21 10.11
CA PRO A 144 -25.40 -8.98 9.80
C PRO A 144 -25.56 -7.73 8.90
N HIS A 145 -26.24 -7.88 7.81
CA HIS A 145 -26.56 -6.78 6.88
C HIS A 145 -27.81 -7.12 6.05
N TYR A 146 -28.28 -6.14 5.29
CA TYR A 146 -29.38 -6.34 4.36
C TYR A 146 -28.99 -7.33 3.25
N SER A 147 -29.98 -8.04 2.70
CA SER A 147 -29.77 -9.01 1.61
C SER A 147 -31.02 -9.05 0.73
N PRO A 148 -30.86 -9.10 -0.60
CA PRO A 148 -29.62 -9.17 -1.38
C PRO A 148 -28.92 -7.80 -1.51
N GLU A 149 -27.59 -7.80 -1.60
CA GLU A 149 -26.80 -6.58 -1.79
C GLU A 149 -26.45 -6.36 -3.26
N THR A 150 -26.46 -5.09 -3.68
CA THR A 150 -25.79 -4.61 -4.90
C THR A 150 -24.29 -4.48 -4.67
N LEU A 151 -23.50 -4.21 -5.72
CA LEU A 151 -22.06 -3.94 -5.59
C LEU A 151 -21.77 -2.84 -4.56
N THR A 152 -22.45 -1.71 -4.65
CA THR A 152 -22.27 -0.55 -3.77
C THR A 152 -22.58 -0.91 -2.30
N GLY A 153 -23.71 -1.61 -2.08
CA GLY A 153 -24.08 -2.12 -0.75
C GLY A 153 -23.08 -3.16 -0.23
N ALA A 154 -22.66 -4.10 -1.06
CA ALA A 154 -21.69 -5.12 -0.69
C ALA A 154 -20.31 -4.56 -0.31
N LEU A 155 -19.87 -3.47 -0.97
CA LEU A 155 -18.66 -2.73 -0.57
C LEU A 155 -18.87 -2.05 0.79
N ALA A 156 -20.02 -1.39 0.98
CA ALA A 156 -20.35 -0.66 2.20
C ALA A 156 -20.34 -1.56 3.44
N VAL A 157 -21.02 -2.71 3.37
CA VAL A 157 -21.15 -3.66 4.48
C VAL A 157 -20.06 -4.75 4.47
N SER A 158 -19.15 -4.70 3.50
CA SER A 158 -18.06 -5.67 3.35
C SER A 158 -18.53 -7.12 3.19
N CYS A 159 -19.61 -7.38 2.41
CA CYS A 159 -20.21 -8.71 2.25
C CYS A 159 -19.24 -9.74 1.65
N ASN A 160 -18.78 -10.72 2.42
CA ASN A 160 -17.89 -11.78 1.94
C ASN A 160 -18.55 -12.65 0.87
N THR A 161 -19.84 -12.98 1.05
CA THR A 161 -20.59 -13.80 0.10
C THR A 161 -20.61 -13.19 -1.30
N TRP A 162 -20.84 -11.87 -1.40
CA TRP A 162 -20.88 -11.19 -2.68
C TRP A 162 -19.55 -11.32 -3.43
N PHE A 163 -18.45 -11.05 -2.72
CA PHE A 163 -17.11 -11.09 -3.32
C PHE A 163 -16.63 -12.50 -3.62
N LEU A 164 -16.89 -13.47 -2.76
CA LEU A 164 -16.55 -14.88 -3.01
C LEU A 164 -17.30 -15.46 -4.20
N LYS A 165 -18.62 -15.22 -4.30
CA LYS A 165 -19.42 -15.69 -5.46
C LYS A 165 -18.94 -15.06 -6.76
N SER A 166 -18.67 -13.75 -6.78
CA SER A 166 -18.16 -13.06 -7.97
C SER A 166 -16.78 -13.57 -8.39
N TYR A 167 -15.87 -13.78 -7.42
CA TYR A 167 -14.54 -14.32 -7.68
C TYR A 167 -14.61 -15.75 -8.22
N LEU A 168 -15.38 -16.62 -7.58
CA LEU A 168 -15.60 -18.01 -8.06
C LEU A 168 -16.20 -18.01 -9.44
N SER A 169 -17.20 -17.16 -9.73
CA SER A 169 -17.79 -17.00 -11.05
C SER A 169 -16.73 -16.60 -12.10
N MET A 170 -15.80 -15.69 -11.76
CA MET A 170 -14.70 -15.32 -12.64
C MET A 170 -13.78 -16.50 -12.96
N ILE A 171 -13.22 -17.10 -11.91
CA ILE A 171 -12.17 -18.13 -12.08
C ILE A 171 -12.70 -19.42 -12.69
N SER A 172 -13.98 -19.73 -12.48
CA SER A 172 -14.64 -20.91 -13.06
C SER A 172 -15.20 -20.68 -14.47
N ASN A 173 -15.14 -19.46 -15.00
CA ASN A 173 -15.76 -19.13 -16.30
C ASN A 173 -14.86 -19.53 -17.48
N THR A 174 -14.75 -20.82 -17.70
CA THR A 174 -13.97 -21.37 -18.83
C THR A 174 -14.57 -21.03 -20.18
N HIS A 175 -15.87 -20.76 -20.26
CA HIS A 175 -16.51 -20.31 -21.50
C HIS A 175 -15.96 -18.94 -21.95
N LYS A 176 -15.78 -18.00 -21.00
CA LYS A 176 -15.26 -16.66 -21.31
C LYS A 176 -13.72 -16.68 -21.49
N TYR A 177 -12.99 -17.40 -20.65
CA TYR A 177 -11.53 -17.31 -20.57
C TYR A 177 -10.80 -18.48 -21.24
N GLY A 178 -11.49 -19.51 -21.68
CA GLY A 178 -10.91 -20.73 -22.23
C GLY A 178 -10.40 -21.70 -21.16
N SER A 179 -9.75 -21.19 -20.11
CA SER A 179 -9.24 -21.99 -19.00
C SER A 179 -9.25 -21.22 -17.67
N LYS A 180 -9.12 -21.93 -16.55
CA LYS A 180 -8.95 -21.32 -15.22
C LYS A 180 -7.61 -20.56 -15.12
N GLU A 181 -6.58 -21.02 -15.81
CA GLU A 181 -5.27 -20.38 -15.89
C GLU A 181 -5.35 -18.99 -16.53
N ASN A 182 -6.08 -18.90 -17.64
CA ASN A 182 -6.33 -17.62 -18.31
C ASN A 182 -7.18 -16.70 -17.42
N ALA A 183 -8.21 -17.23 -16.76
CA ALA A 183 -9.03 -16.44 -15.82
C ALA A 183 -8.18 -15.83 -14.68
N VAL A 184 -7.27 -16.62 -14.08
CA VAL A 184 -6.32 -16.13 -13.07
C VAL A 184 -5.38 -15.09 -13.67
N THR A 185 -4.89 -15.28 -14.88
CA THR A 185 -4.00 -14.32 -15.56
C THR A 185 -4.70 -12.99 -15.77
N VAL A 186 -5.93 -13.00 -16.29
CA VAL A 186 -6.74 -11.77 -16.47
C VAL A 186 -7.01 -11.07 -15.14
N TRP A 187 -7.46 -11.81 -14.12
CA TRP A 187 -7.66 -11.28 -12.79
C TRP A 187 -6.39 -10.62 -12.23
N ARG A 188 -5.28 -11.33 -12.30
CA ARG A 188 -3.97 -10.83 -11.83
C ARG A 188 -3.53 -9.56 -12.57
N ASP A 189 -3.72 -9.53 -13.88
CA ASP A 189 -3.32 -8.40 -14.72
C ASP A 189 -4.02 -7.10 -14.33
N TYR A 190 -5.31 -7.16 -13.95
CA TYR A 190 -6.01 -6.01 -13.39
C TYR A 190 -5.37 -5.53 -12.09
N LEU A 191 -5.13 -6.45 -11.14
CA LEU A 191 -4.54 -6.11 -9.85
C LEU A 191 -3.12 -5.55 -10.01
N VAL A 192 -2.30 -6.15 -10.88
CA VAL A 192 -0.94 -5.67 -11.18
C VAL A 192 -0.98 -4.28 -11.82
N SER A 193 -1.93 -4.03 -12.72
CA SER A 193 -2.08 -2.70 -13.32
C SER A 193 -2.43 -1.61 -12.32
N MET A 194 -3.03 -1.96 -11.18
CA MET A 194 -3.31 -1.08 -10.05
C MET A 194 -2.14 -0.94 -9.05
N GLY A 195 -0.96 -1.52 -9.37
CA GLY A 195 0.26 -1.42 -8.56
C GLY A 195 0.43 -2.52 -7.51
N LEU A 196 -0.29 -3.64 -7.61
CA LEU A 196 -0.19 -4.76 -6.66
C LEU A 196 0.72 -5.88 -7.19
N GLY A 197 1.27 -6.72 -6.30
CA GLY A 197 2.00 -7.94 -6.67
C GLY A 197 3.46 -7.78 -7.09
N GLY A 198 3.99 -6.56 -7.11
CA GLY A 198 5.40 -6.25 -7.39
C GLY A 198 5.79 -4.91 -6.81
N PRO A 199 7.08 -4.56 -6.73
CA PRO A 199 7.52 -3.24 -6.27
C PRO A 199 6.91 -2.12 -7.12
N LEU A 200 6.57 -0.99 -6.49
CA LEU A 200 6.10 0.20 -7.18
C LEU A 200 7.25 0.99 -7.81
N GLY A 201 8.43 0.91 -7.21
CA GLY A 201 9.63 1.64 -7.61
C GLY A 201 9.81 2.94 -6.84
N VAL A 202 9.39 2.98 -5.55
CA VAL A 202 9.64 4.15 -4.69
C VAL A 202 11.14 4.44 -4.59
N ASP A 203 11.50 5.70 -4.39
CA ASP A 203 12.89 6.16 -4.22
C ASP A 203 13.47 5.87 -2.81
N MET A 204 13.09 4.72 -2.27
CA MET A 204 13.60 4.19 -0.99
C MET A 204 14.25 2.82 -1.21
N ALA A 205 15.35 2.58 -0.52
CA ALA A 205 16.00 1.28 -0.54
C ALA A 205 15.16 0.19 0.17
N GLY A 206 15.23 -1.03 -0.33
CA GLY A 206 14.62 -2.18 0.34
C GLY A 206 13.14 -2.38 0.04
N GLU A 207 12.54 -1.66 -0.90
CA GLU A 207 11.17 -1.93 -1.33
C GLU A 207 11.01 -3.36 -1.82
N LYS A 208 9.96 -4.03 -1.36
CA LYS A 208 9.50 -5.32 -1.89
C LYS A 208 8.04 -5.21 -2.27
N GLY A 209 7.63 -6.00 -3.26
CA GLY A 209 6.21 -6.13 -3.56
C GLY A 209 5.52 -7.13 -2.65
N GLY A 210 4.20 -7.09 -2.66
CA GLY A 210 3.37 -8.17 -2.15
C GLY A 210 3.28 -9.32 -3.15
N LEU A 211 2.33 -10.20 -2.95
CA LEU A 211 2.00 -11.33 -3.81
C LEU A 211 0.62 -11.13 -4.44
N VAL A 212 0.52 -11.22 -5.75
CA VAL A 212 -0.71 -11.59 -6.45
C VAL A 212 -0.38 -12.87 -7.20
N ALA A 213 -0.95 -13.99 -6.77
CA ALA A 213 -0.59 -15.30 -7.28
C ALA A 213 -0.75 -15.37 -8.81
N ASN A 214 0.25 -15.92 -9.48
CA ASN A 214 0.20 -16.29 -10.89
C ASN A 214 0.08 -17.81 -11.05
N VAL A 215 -0.17 -18.25 -12.26
CA VAL A 215 -0.36 -19.68 -12.60
C VAL A 215 0.84 -20.53 -12.14
N ASN A 216 2.07 -20.05 -12.36
CA ASN A 216 3.28 -20.79 -11.96
C ASN A 216 3.40 -20.92 -10.44
N TYR A 217 3.03 -19.87 -9.69
CA TYR A 217 2.99 -19.93 -8.24
C TYR A 217 1.97 -20.96 -7.75
N LEU A 218 0.75 -20.93 -8.31
CA LEU A 218 -0.33 -21.86 -7.94
C LEU A 218 0.03 -23.30 -8.27
N ALA A 219 0.64 -23.54 -9.44
CA ALA A 219 1.10 -24.88 -9.85
C ALA A 219 2.18 -25.44 -8.89
N ARG A 220 3.12 -24.60 -8.44
CA ARG A 220 4.13 -25.01 -7.43
C ARG A 220 3.51 -25.27 -6.07
N ARG A 221 2.59 -24.41 -5.62
CA ARG A 221 1.99 -24.48 -4.28
C ARG A 221 1.01 -25.63 -4.13
N TYR A 222 0.14 -25.83 -5.13
CA TYR A 222 -0.97 -26.79 -5.09
C TYR A 222 -0.81 -27.93 -6.07
N LYS A 223 0.31 -28.02 -6.77
CA LYS A 223 0.56 -28.96 -7.87
C LYS A 223 -0.52 -28.80 -8.95
N SER A 224 -0.91 -29.86 -9.64
CA SER A 224 -1.93 -29.82 -10.71
C SER A 224 -3.39 -29.73 -10.19
N GLY A 225 -3.58 -29.86 -8.88
CA GLY A 225 -4.92 -30.03 -8.28
C GLY A 225 -5.67 -28.75 -7.90
N TRP A 226 -5.14 -27.54 -8.18
CA TRP A 226 -5.85 -26.32 -7.83
C TRP A 226 -7.05 -26.02 -8.74
N ASN A 227 -8.06 -25.41 -8.18
CA ASN A 227 -9.25 -24.92 -8.87
C ASN A 227 -9.75 -23.62 -8.22
N ALA A 228 -10.86 -23.07 -8.70
CA ALA A 228 -11.40 -21.82 -8.19
C ALA A 228 -11.65 -21.84 -6.66
N LYS A 229 -12.12 -22.98 -6.12
CA LYS A 229 -12.35 -23.10 -4.66
C LYS A 229 -11.06 -23.13 -3.86
N THR A 230 -9.98 -23.72 -4.39
CA THR A 230 -8.66 -23.75 -3.74
C THR A 230 -8.14 -22.34 -3.48
N ILE A 231 -8.36 -21.43 -4.43
CA ILE A 231 -7.82 -20.05 -4.39
C ILE A 231 -8.87 -18.98 -4.05
N MET A 232 -10.09 -19.38 -3.67
CA MET A 232 -11.20 -18.44 -3.50
C MET A 232 -10.95 -17.38 -2.41
N TRP A 233 -10.09 -17.66 -1.44
CA TRP A 233 -9.73 -16.74 -0.36
C TRP A 233 -9.11 -15.43 -0.88
N ALA A 234 -8.45 -15.47 -2.04
CA ALA A 234 -7.92 -14.29 -2.70
C ALA A 234 -9.04 -13.28 -3.07
N GLY A 235 -10.26 -13.77 -3.32
CA GLY A 235 -11.43 -12.93 -3.59
C GLY A 235 -11.83 -12.02 -2.43
N MET A 236 -11.45 -12.35 -1.20
CA MET A 236 -11.68 -11.53 -0.02
C MET A 236 -10.38 -11.01 0.65
N GLY A 237 -9.24 -11.19 -0.04
CA GLY A 237 -7.96 -10.65 0.39
C GLY A 237 -7.20 -11.48 1.40
N GLN A 238 -7.38 -12.79 1.35
CA GLN A 238 -6.62 -13.75 2.16
C GLN A 238 -6.01 -14.85 1.27
N GLY A 239 -5.21 -15.74 1.85
CA GLY A 239 -4.58 -16.83 1.11
C GLY A 239 -3.45 -16.33 0.18
N ASP A 240 -3.61 -16.54 -1.13
CA ASP A 240 -2.54 -16.31 -2.12
C ASP A 240 -2.46 -14.87 -2.63
N ILE A 241 -2.75 -13.92 -1.76
CA ILE A 241 -2.62 -12.48 -2.01
C ILE A 241 -2.08 -11.77 -0.78
N THR A 242 -1.01 -10.98 -0.97
CA THR A 242 -0.48 -10.08 0.05
C THR A 242 -0.11 -8.73 -0.57
N VAL A 243 -0.11 -7.68 0.23
CA VAL A 243 0.25 -6.32 -0.19
C VAL A 243 1.10 -5.65 0.89
N THR A 244 1.96 -4.72 0.50
CA THR A 244 2.58 -3.80 1.46
C THR A 244 1.62 -2.64 1.76
N PRO A 245 1.74 -1.98 2.91
CA PRO A 245 0.97 -0.76 3.19
C PRO A 245 1.15 0.34 2.15
N LEU A 246 2.36 0.49 1.57
CA LEU A 246 2.61 1.41 0.46
C LEU A 246 1.77 1.03 -0.78
N GLN A 247 1.72 -0.25 -1.14
CA GLN A 247 0.88 -0.72 -2.25
C GLN A 247 -0.61 -0.49 -1.97
N LEU A 248 -1.05 -0.68 -0.73
CA LEU A 248 -2.44 -0.44 -0.34
C LEU A 248 -2.80 1.05 -0.42
N CYS A 249 -1.89 1.93 -0.01
CA CYS A 249 -2.05 3.39 -0.16
C CYS A 249 -2.06 3.81 -1.64
N ASN A 250 -1.18 3.23 -2.47
CA ASN A 250 -1.17 3.46 -3.91
C ASN A 250 -2.45 2.98 -4.59
N LEU A 251 -3.04 1.86 -4.15
CA LEU A 251 -4.36 1.42 -4.61
C LEU A 251 -5.43 2.46 -4.31
N ALA A 252 -5.42 3.05 -3.10
CA ALA A 252 -6.34 4.14 -2.76
C ALA A 252 -6.11 5.37 -3.65
N ALA A 253 -4.85 5.73 -3.95
CA ALA A 253 -4.51 6.82 -4.87
C ALA A 253 -4.99 6.55 -6.31
N SER A 254 -4.81 5.32 -6.81
CA SER A 254 -5.26 4.95 -8.16
C SER A 254 -6.79 5.00 -8.31
N ILE A 255 -7.53 4.64 -7.24
CA ILE A 255 -8.99 4.75 -7.21
C ILE A 255 -9.41 6.23 -7.12
N ALA A 256 -8.74 7.02 -6.30
CA ALA A 256 -8.97 8.46 -6.16
C ALA A 256 -8.82 9.17 -7.52
N ASN A 257 -7.82 8.83 -8.29
CA ASN A 257 -7.54 9.36 -9.62
C ASN A 257 -8.40 8.74 -10.75
N ARG A 258 -9.24 7.76 -10.42
CA ARG A 258 -10.11 7.08 -11.41
C ARG A 258 -9.36 6.43 -12.56
N GLY A 259 -8.23 5.76 -12.24
CA GLY A 259 -7.57 4.88 -13.20
C GLY A 259 -6.09 5.12 -13.47
N PHE A 260 -5.44 6.01 -12.74
CA PHE A 260 -3.99 6.17 -12.83
C PHE A 260 -3.36 6.46 -11.46
N PHE A 261 -2.07 6.30 -11.38
CA PHE A 261 -1.28 6.71 -10.22
C PHE A 261 0.13 7.14 -10.65
N PHE A 262 0.72 8.03 -9.88
CA PHE A 262 2.15 8.33 -9.98
C PHE A 262 2.93 7.37 -9.10
N THR A 263 4.13 6.97 -9.53
CA THR A 263 5.01 6.18 -8.67
C THR A 263 5.27 6.95 -7.37
N PRO A 264 4.94 6.39 -6.18
CA PRO A 264 5.18 7.09 -4.93
C PRO A 264 6.65 7.44 -4.76
N HIS A 265 6.92 8.61 -4.18
CA HIS A 265 8.29 9.09 -3.94
C HIS A 265 8.36 9.97 -2.70
N ILE A 266 9.54 10.00 -2.07
CA ILE A 266 9.81 10.76 -0.85
C ILE A 266 10.64 12.02 -1.10
N HIS A 267 11.29 12.17 -2.25
CA HIS A 267 12.06 13.37 -2.58
C HIS A 267 11.23 14.34 -3.41
N LYS A 268 11.40 15.63 -3.15
CA LYS A 268 10.73 16.68 -3.93
C LYS A 268 11.43 16.89 -5.28
N ASN A 269 10.62 17.22 -6.28
CA ASN A 269 11.14 17.71 -7.55
C ASN A 269 11.59 19.15 -7.36
N VAL A 270 12.90 19.40 -7.45
CA VAL A 270 13.51 20.74 -7.33
C VAL A 270 14.50 20.97 -8.49
N ASP A 271 14.72 22.22 -8.87
CA ASP A 271 15.50 22.56 -10.07
C ASP A 271 16.92 21.98 -10.05
N TRP A 272 17.56 21.97 -8.89
CA TRP A 272 18.93 21.46 -8.71
C TRP A 272 19.01 19.94 -8.50
N ALA A 273 17.86 19.27 -8.27
CA ALA A 273 17.72 17.82 -8.16
C ALA A 273 16.38 17.38 -8.75
N PRO A 274 16.22 17.38 -10.08
CA PRO A 274 14.98 17.01 -10.74
C PRO A 274 14.68 15.53 -10.56
N LEU A 275 13.42 15.20 -10.31
CA LEU A 275 12.99 13.81 -10.22
C LEU A 275 13.11 13.11 -11.59
N PRO A 276 13.53 11.83 -11.60
CA PRO A 276 13.43 11.00 -12.79
C PRO A 276 12.00 10.98 -13.37
N SER A 277 11.88 10.95 -14.70
CA SER A 277 10.60 11.01 -15.43
C SER A 277 9.58 9.95 -14.98
N ARG A 278 10.03 8.79 -14.49
CA ARG A 278 9.17 7.72 -13.97
C ARG A 278 8.27 8.16 -12.79
N PHE A 279 8.67 9.18 -12.03
CA PHE A 279 7.88 9.75 -10.94
C PHE A 279 6.91 10.83 -11.42
N LEU A 280 7.20 11.44 -12.57
CA LEU A 280 6.39 12.51 -13.14
C LEU A 280 5.40 12.02 -14.21
N THR A 281 5.51 10.75 -14.61
CA THR A 281 4.64 10.13 -15.61
C THR A 281 3.61 9.22 -14.94
N PRO A 282 2.30 9.49 -15.13
CA PRO A 282 1.26 8.65 -14.54
C PRO A 282 1.22 7.26 -15.17
N ARG A 283 1.08 6.23 -14.34
CA ARG A 283 0.89 4.85 -14.75
C ARG A 283 -0.61 4.56 -14.84
N GLN A 284 -1.08 4.17 -16.02
CA GLN A 284 -2.49 3.87 -16.27
C GLN A 284 -2.83 2.45 -15.80
N THR A 285 -4.00 2.29 -15.19
CA THR A 285 -4.57 0.96 -14.88
C THR A 285 -5.26 0.38 -16.12
N LYS A 286 -5.49 -0.93 -16.13
CA LYS A 286 -6.33 -1.59 -17.16
C LYS A 286 -7.83 -1.34 -16.98
N VAL A 287 -8.23 -0.76 -15.86
CA VAL A 287 -9.63 -0.52 -15.51
C VAL A 287 -10.19 0.67 -16.28
N PRO A 288 -11.26 0.53 -17.05
CA PRO A 288 -11.90 1.64 -17.73
C PRO A 288 -12.41 2.71 -16.76
N SER A 289 -12.26 3.99 -17.09
CA SER A 289 -12.56 5.12 -16.18
C SER A 289 -14.02 5.13 -15.69
N TRP A 290 -14.97 4.69 -16.53
CA TRP A 290 -16.39 4.67 -16.19
C TRP A 290 -16.75 3.70 -15.05
N VAL A 291 -15.89 2.71 -14.77
CA VAL A 291 -16.12 1.69 -13.73
C VAL A 291 -15.93 2.26 -12.31
N TYR A 292 -15.10 3.29 -12.17
CA TYR A 292 -14.69 3.80 -10.86
C TYR A 292 -15.84 4.42 -10.06
N ALA A 293 -16.80 5.08 -10.71
CA ALA A 293 -17.88 5.80 -10.04
C ALA A 293 -18.62 4.90 -9.03
N ALA A 294 -19.09 3.73 -9.45
CA ALA A 294 -19.84 2.81 -8.59
C ALA A 294 -19.02 2.28 -7.42
N VAL A 295 -17.71 2.08 -7.62
CA VAL A 295 -16.80 1.61 -6.55
C VAL A 295 -16.54 2.75 -5.55
N ILE A 296 -16.32 3.96 -6.01
CA ILE A 296 -16.15 5.16 -5.18
C ILE A 296 -17.39 5.42 -4.35
N ASP A 297 -18.60 5.31 -4.96
CA ASP A 297 -19.87 5.41 -4.24
C ASP A 297 -20.00 4.36 -3.15
N GLY A 298 -19.57 3.11 -3.42
CA GLY A 298 -19.54 2.04 -2.43
C GLY A 298 -18.56 2.31 -1.28
N MET A 299 -17.38 2.86 -1.58
CA MET A 299 -16.40 3.28 -0.58
C MET A 299 -16.89 4.47 0.26
N HIS A 300 -17.64 5.41 -0.34
CA HIS A 300 -18.27 6.50 0.38
C HIS A 300 -19.43 5.99 1.25
N LEU A 301 -20.23 5.06 0.73
CA LEU A 301 -21.32 4.44 1.48
C LEU A 301 -20.78 3.65 2.70
N ALA A 302 -19.60 3.05 2.59
CA ALA A 302 -18.94 2.39 3.73
C ALA A 302 -18.67 3.36 4.89
N VAL A 303 -18.35 4.61 4.59
CA VAL A 303 -18.15 5.67 5.58
C VAL A 303 -19.46 6.23 6.12
N THR A 304 -20.48 6.38 5.27
CA THR A 304 -21.74 7.03 5.68
C THR A 304 -22.72 6.08 6.36
N LYS A 305 -22.75 4.79 5.96
CA LYS A 305 -23.74 3.80 6.43
C LYS A 305 -23.16 2.40 6.66
N GLY A 306 -21.85 2.18 6.42
CA GLY A 306 -21.24 0.85 6.44
C GLY A 306 -20.19 0.66 7.55
N THR A 307 -19.16 -0.13 7.23
CA THR A 307 -18.14 -0.58 8.21
C THR A 307 -17.17 0.51 8.67
N ALA A 308 -17.13 1.66 8.00
CA ALA A 308 -16.23 2.79 8.32
C ALA A 308 -16.97 4.00 8.92
N THR A 309 -18.15 3.81 9.52
CA THR A 309 -18.98 4.91 10.08
C THR A 309 -18.31 5.69 11.21
N VAL A 310 -17.22 5.20 11.77
CA VAL A 310 -16.36 5.96 12.71
C VAL A 310 -15.84 7.27 12.08
N LEU A 311 -15.75 7.34 10.73
CA LEU A 311 -15.35 8.52 9.96
C LEU A 311 -16.53 9.41 9.54
N LYS A 312 -17.76 9.04 9.92
CA LYS A 312 -18.97 9.80 9.55
C LYS A 312 -18.98 11.19 10.18
N GLY A 313 -19.46 12.17 9.41
CA GLY A 313 -19.68 13.54 9.89
C GLY A 313 -18.44 14.43 9.76
N THR A 314 -17.45 14.05 8.96
CA THR A 314 -16.39 14.94 8.50
C THR A 314 -16.97 16.03 7.58
N SER A 315 -16.35 17.22 7.59
CA SER A 315 -16.76 18.35 6.73
C SER A 315 -16.36 18.19 5.26
N TYR A 316 -15.80 17.04 4.91
CA TYR A 316 -15.40 16.64 3.56
C TYR A 316 -15.79 15.16 3.33
N PRO A 317 -16.23 14.81 2.11
CA PRO A 317 -16.59 13.42 1.82
C PRO A 317 -15.36 12.51 1.84
N VAL A 318 -15.41 11.46 2.65
CA VAL A 318 -14.38 10.42 2.72
C VAL A 318 -14.86 9.18 1.97
N CYS A 319 -13.97 8.57 1.20
CA CYS A 319 -14.16 7.26 0.58
C CYS A 319 -13.16 6.28 1.19
N GLY A 320 -13.62 5.12 1.68
CA GLY A 320 -12.70 4.19 2.30
C GLY A 320 -13.23 2.77 2.45
N LYS A 321 -12.33 1.86 2.79
CA LYS A 321 -12.62 0.46 3.04
C LYS A 321 -11.85 -0.04 4.23
N THR A 322 -12.56 -0.61 5.20
CA THR A 322 -11.98 -1.30 6.35
C THR A 322 -11.58 -2.72 5.97
N GLY A 323 -10.52 -3.20 6.60
CA GLY A 323 -10.09 -4.59 6.61
C GLY A 323 -9.99 -5.10 8.03
N THR A 324 -10.36 -6.35 8.21
CA THR A 324 -10.12 -7.14 9.41
C THR A 324 -9.46 -8.41 8.92
N ILE A 325 -8.25 -8.67 9.38
CA ILE A 325 -7.46 -9.80 8.92
C ILE A 325 -7.33 -10.78 10.07
N GLU A 326 -7.96 -11.94 9.89
CA GLU A 326 -7.92 -13.03 10.86
C GLU A 326 -6.49 -13.57 11.00
N ASN A 327 -6.06 -13.78 12.23
CA ASN A 327 -4.79 -14.42 12.56
C ASN A 327 -4.89 -15.17 13.90
N ALA A 328 -3.81 -15.83 14.31
CA ALA A 328 -3.72 -16.42 15.64
C ALA A 328 -3.66 -15.30 16.70
N GLY A 329 -4.73 -15.10 17.45
CA GLY A 329 -4.90 -14.05 18.45
C GLY A 329 -5.91 -12.99 18.00
N ARG A 330 -5.66 -11.73 18.37
CA ARG A 330 -6.53 -10.62 17.95
C ARG A 330 -6.26 -10.25 16.51
N ASP A 331 -7.32 -10.02 15.75
CA ASP A 331 -7.25 -9.66 14.32
C ASP A 331 -6.42 -8.40 14.06
N HIS A 332 -5.82 -8.31 12.88
CA HIS A 332 -5.17 -7.08 12.42
C HIS A 332 -6.20 -6.09 11.89
N SER A 333 -6.02 -4.83 12.25
CA SER A 333 -6.85 -3.71 11.80
C SER A 333 -6.22 -3.05 10.57
N ALA A 334 -6.99 -2.95 9.50
CA ALA A 334 -6.55 -2.26 8.28
C ALA A 334 -7.61 -1.29 7.76
N PHE A 335 -7.15 -0.24 7.10
CA PHE A 335 -7.98 0.72 6.39
C PHE A 335 -7.22 1.27 5.18
N MET A 336 -7.94 1.48 4.09
CA MET A 336 -7.47 2.30 2.98
C MET A 336 -8.58 3.23 2.50
N GLY A 337 -8.20 4.41 2.01
CA GLY A 337 -9.17 5.36 1.52
C GLY A 337 -8.53 6.66 1.06
N PHE A 338 -9.38 7.61 0.70
CA PHE A 338 -8.95 8.93 0.24
C PHE A 338 -10.01 9.99 0.55
N ALA A 339 -9.59 11.24 0.53
CA ALA A 339 -10.44 12.40 0.73
C ALA A 339 -9.86 13.66 0.04
N PRO A 340 -10.73 14.64 -0.35
CA PRO A 340 -12.18 14.50 -0.54
C PRO A 340 -12.54 13.51 -1.65
N MET A 341 -13.82 13.08 -1.73
CA MET A 341 -14.32 12.19 -2.79
C MET A 341 -14.15 12.79 -4.19
N ASN A 342 -14.44 14.08 -4.31
CA ASN A 342 -14.13 14.86 -5.49
C ASN A 342 -12.88 15.68 -5.21
N GLU A 343 -12.01 15.84 -6.23
CA GLU A 343 -10.72 16.51 -6.11
C GLU A 343 -9.87 15.98 -4.95
N PRO A 344 -9.55 14.69 -4.94
CA PRO A 344 -8.84 14.05 -3.83
C PRO A 344 -7.48 14.70 -3.59
N LYS A 345 -7.16 14.95 -2.31
CA LYS A 345 -5.91 15.60 -1.87
C LYS A 345 -5.01 14.65 -1.07
N ILE A 346 -5.58 13.59 -0.54
CA ILE A 346 -4.85 12.60 0.25
C ILE A 346 -5.46 11.22 0.05
N ALA A 347 -4.63 10.27 -0.32
CA ALA A 347 -4.87 8.84 -0.20
C ALA A 347 -4.08 8.31 1.00
N ILE A 348 -4.64 7.32 1.71
CA ILE A 348 -4.04 6.81 2.94
C ILE A 348 -4.29 5.32 3.10
N ALA A 349 -3.30 4.61 3.63
CA ALA A 349 -3.44 3.28 4.19
C ALA A 349 -2.88 3.22 5.60
N VAL A 350 -3.57 2.51 6.48
CA VAL A 350 -3.14 2.25 7.85
C VAL A 350 -3.27 0.76 8.11
N TYR A 351 -2.23 0.18 8.69
CA TYR A 351 -2.20 -1.21 9.14
C TYR A 351 -1.72 -1.26 10.58
N VAL A 352 -2.48 -1.91 11.46
CA VAL A 352 -2.14 -2.08 12.88
C VAL A 352 -2.27 -3.56 13.23
N GLU A 353 -1.15 -4.21 13.49
CA GLU A 353 -1.12 -5.60 13.93
C GLU A 353 -1.87 -5.73 15.27
N HIS A 354 -2.71 -6.77 15.40
CA HIS A 354 -3.55 -7.02 16.57
C HIS A 354 -4.45 -5.84 16.99
N GLY A 355 -4.75 -4.93 16.04
CA GLY A 355 -5.56 -3.74 16.28
C GLY A 355 -7.07 -3.99 16.40
N GLY A 356 -7.55 -5.21 16.12
CA GLY A 356 -8.96 -5.57 16.11
C GLY A 356 -9.64 -5.28 14.77
N PHE A 357 -10.91 -4.86 14.79
CA PHE A 357 -11.60 -4.49 13.57
C PHE A 357 -10.97 -3.23 12.91
N GLY A 358 -11.10 -3.12 11.58
CA GLY A 358 -10.62 -1.95 10.87
C GLY A 358 -11.17 -0.61 11.40
N ALA A 359 -12.38 -0.64 11.98
CA ALA A 359 -13.01 0.51 12.63
C ALA A 359 -12.46 0.82 14.04
N ASP A 360 -11.71 -0.10 14.68
CA ASP A 360 -11.22 0.09 16.05
C ASP A 360 -9.96 0.95 16.11
N ALA A 361 -9.02 0.73 15.18
CA ALA A 361 -7.73 1.40 15.16
C ALA A 361 -7.42 2.06 13.80
N ALA A 362 -7.39 1.30 12.69
CA ALA A 362 -6.86 1.79 11.42
C ALA A 362 -7.70 2.92 10.81
N ALA A 363 -9.02 2.80 10.74
CA ALA A 363 -9.88 3.84 10.18
C ALA A 363 -9.87 5.12 11.02
N PRO A 364 -9.98 5.09 12.39
CA PRO A 364 -9.82 6.30 13.20
C PRO A 364 -8.47 7.00 13.00
N ILE A 365 -7.36 6.25 12.98
CA ILE A 365 -6.02 6.81 12.72
C ILE A 365 -6.00 7.52 11.36
N ALA A 366 -6.50 6.85 10.31
CA ALA A 366 -6.57 7.43 8.97
C ALA A 366 -7.40 8.73 8.94
N GLY A 367 -8.54 8.75 9.65
CA GLY A 367 -9.39 9.92 9.77
C GLY A 367 -8.69 11.12 10.38
N LEU A 368 -7.90 10.90 11.45
CA LEU A 368 -7.13 11.95 12.12
C LEU A 368 -6.03 12.54 11.22
N ILE A 369 -5.31 11.70 10.47
CA ILE A 369 -4.29 12.14 9.51
C ILE A 369 -4.94 12.95 8.38
N MET A 370 -6.05 12.44 7.81
CA MET A 370 -6.79 13.16 6.76
C MET A 370 -7.30 14.52 7.26
N GLU A 371 -7.88 14.59 8.47
CA GLU A 371 -8.37 15.84 9.03
C GLU A 371 -7.23 16.84 9.29
N LYS A 372 -6.13 16.37 9.88
CA LYS A 372 -4.96 17.22 10.10
C LYS A 372 -4.41 17.80 8.81
N TYR A 373 -4.36 16.98 7.73
CA TYR A 373 -3.90 17.44 6.41
C TYR A 373 -4.85 18.46 5.78
N LEU A 374 -6.15 18.14 5.74
CA LEU A 374 -7.15 18.92 5.02
C LEU A 374 -7.58 20.19 5.77
N LYS A 375 -7.49 20.20 7.11
CA LYS A 375 -7.97 21.32 7.96
C LYS A 375 -6.86 22.01 8.75
N GLY A 376 -5.64 21.51 8.72
CA GLY A 376 -4.52 22.04 9.49
C GLY A 376 -4.57 21.76 11.00
N LYS A 377 -5.73 21.37 11.54
CA LYS A 377 -5.96 21.08 12.97
C LYS A 377 -6.99 19.98 13.17
N LEU A 378 -6.95 19.34 14.31
CA LEU A 378 -7.98 18.38 14.74
C LEU A 378 -9.14 19.09 15.42
N SER A 379 -10.37 18.70 15.11
CA SER A 379 -11.59 19.10 15.82
C SER A 379 -11.60 18.56 17.27
N PRO A 380 -12.42 19.11 18.18
CA PRO A 380 -12.56 18.56 19.54
C PRO A 380 -12.94 17.08 19.58
N LYS A 381 -13.83 16.64 18.66
CA LYS A 381 -14.20 15.23 18.51
C LYS A 381 -12.98 14.38 18.12
N SER A 382 -12.17 14.84 17.20
CA SER A 382 -10.96 14.16 16.75
C SER A 382 -9.86 14.12 17.78
N GLN A 383 -9.70 15.19 18.59
CA GLN A 383 -8.79 15.19 19.75
C GLN A 383 -9.19 14.14 20.79
N ALA A 384 -10.50 14.02 21.09
CA ALA A 384 -11.01 12.98 21.97
C ALA A 384 -10.76 11.56 21.39
N MET A 385 -10.88 11.39 20.07
CA MET A 385 -10.55 10.14 19.40
C MET A 385 -9.06 9.82 19.49
N ALA A 386 -8.16 10.80 19.29
CA ALA A 386 -6.72 10.61 19.44
C ALA A 386 -6.38 10.11 20.85
N LYS A 387 -6.90 10.75 21.89
CA LYS A 387 -6.73 10.30 23.29
C LYS A 387 -7.25 8.88 23.55
N ARG A 388 -8.34 8.48 22.89
CA ARG A 388 -8.85 7.11 22.98
C ARG A 388 -7.87 6.11 22.34
N LEU A 389 -7.28 6.45 21.19
CA LEU A 389 -6.33 5.61 20.47
C LEU A 389 -5.02 5.42 21.24
N GLU A 390 -4.56 6.39 22.03
CA GLU A 390 -3.39 6.27 22.91
C GLU A 390 -3.51 5.09 23.89
N ARG A 391 -4.73 4.73 24.30
CA ARG A 391 -4.99 3.60 25.21
C ARG A 391 -4.91 2.23 24.53
N ILE A 392 -4.86 2.18 23.21
CA ILE A 392 -4.73 0.93 22.45
C ILE A 392 -3.25 0.56 22.41
N ASN A 393 -2.90 -0.50 23.14
CA ASN A 393 -1.56 -1.09 23.08
C ASN A 393 -1.66 -2.48 22.41
N THR A 394 -0.91 -2.67 21.34
CA THR A 394 -0.83 -3.94 20.60
C THR A 394 0.59 -4.54 20.60
N VAL A 395 1.55 -3.81 21.20
CA VAL A 395 2.92 -4.25 21.41
C VAL A 395 2.97 -5.05 22.70
N GLY A 396 3.40 -6.31 22.62
CA GLY A 396 3.48 -7.20 23.82
C GLY A 396 2.22 -8.03 24.06
N ARG A 397 1.40 -8.22 23.05
CA ARG A 397 0.25 -9.15 23.10
C ARG A 397 0.46 -10.36 22.19
#